data_c3674d33bf366545e051970ec6466287
#
_entry.id   c3674d33bf366545e051970ec6466287
#
_cell.length_a   1.000
_cell.length_b   1.000
_cell.length_c   1.000
_cell.angle_alpha   90.00
_cell.angle_beta   90.00
_cell.angle_gamma   90.00
#
_symmetry.space_group_name_H-M   'P 1'
#
loop_
_entity.id
_entity.type
_entity.pdbx_description
1 polymer ?
#
loop_
_entity_poly.entity_id
_entity_poly.type
_entity_poly.pdbx_seq_one_letter_code
_entity_poly.pdbx_strand_id
1 'polypeptide(L)'
;TRTLKQNAKFHAICSDIAKSGLNWAGKPRTAAQWKVLLVSGHAIATGEGAEIVPGIESEWINIRESTALMSKKRGASLIEYCLCFCAENHIKIIYSGEST
;
A
#
# COMPACT_ATOMS: atom_id res chain seq x y z
N THR A 1 9.92 -11.57 -8.08
CA THR A 1 9.65 -10.14 -7.89
C THR A 1 8.36 -9.72 -8.55
N ARG A 2 7.82 -8.61 -8.10
CA ARG A 2 6.61 -8.01 -8.64
C ARG A 2 6.82 -7.61 -10.11
N THR A 3 5.79 -7.81 -10.92
CA THR A 3 5.87 -7.39 -12.33
C THR A 3 5.75 -5.88 -12.46
N LEU A 4 6.19 -5.33 -13.60
CA LEU A 4 6.03 -3.91 -13.87
C LEU A 4 4.55 -3.52 -13.91
N LYS A 5 3.71 -4.40 -14.43
CA LYS A 5 2.26 -4.17 -14.48
C LYS A 5 1.66 -4.09 -13.08
N GLN A 6 2.06 -4.99 -12.18
CA GLN A 6 1.61 -4.95 -10.79
C GLN A 6 2.05 -3.67 -10.10
N ASN A 7 3.30 -3.27 -10.35
CA ASN A 7 3.83 -2.05 -9.77
C ASN A 7 3.04 -0.82 -10.23
N ALA A 8 2.77 -0.72 -11.53
CA ALA A 8 1.99 0.39 -12.09
C ALA A 8 0.58 0.42 -11.50
N LYS A 9 -0.06 -0.73 -11.39
CA LYS A 9 -1.41 -0.83 -10.83
C LYS A 9 -1.45 -0.41 -9.37
N PHE A 10 -0.49 -0.87 -8.57
CA PHE A 10 -0.41 -0.49 -7.18
C PHE A 10 -0.24 1.02 -7.01
N HIS A 11 0.67 1.62 -7.79
CA HIS A 11 0.88 3.06 -7.72
C HIS A 11 -0.36 3.84 -8.15
N ALA A 12 -1.07 3.35 -9.18
CA ALA A 12 -2.31 3.99 -9.62
C ALA A 12 -3.36 3.96 -8.52
N ILE A 13 -3.49 2.85 -7.80
CA ILE A 13 -4.42 2.73 -6.69
C ILE A 13 -4.06 3.72 -5.58
N CYS A 14 -2.78 3.82 -5.23
CA CYS A 14 -2.34 4.78 -4.21
C CYS A 14 -2.67 6.21 -4.62
N SER A 15 -2.49 6.55 -5.91
CA SER A 15 -2.85 7.86 -6.42
C SER A 15 -4.35 8.14 -6.32
N ASP A 16 -5.17 7.13 -6.64
CA ASP A 16 -6.62 7.27 -6.55
C ASP A 16 -7.07 7.51 -5.11
N ILE A 17 -6.47 6.80 -4.16
CA ILE A 17 -6.80 6.99 -2.75
C ILE A 17 -6.40 8.40 -2.31
N ALA A 18 -5.22 8.86 -2.71
CA ALA A 18 -4.76 10.20 -2.39
C ALA A 18 -5.71 11.26 -2.96
N LYS A 19 -6.16 11.08 -4.19
CA LYS A 19 -7.07 12.02 -4.86
C LYS A 19 -8.47 12.02 -4.24
N SER A 20 -8.86 10.93 -3.60
CA SER A 20 -10.19 10.85 -2.97
C SER A 20 -10.31 11.78 -1.77
N GLY A 21 -9.18 12.22 -1.22
CA GLY A 21 -9.18 13.09 -0.04
C GLY A 21 -9.46 12.37 1.26
N LEU A 22 -9.44 11.03 1.25
CA LEU A 22 -9.65 10.27 2.47
C LEU A 22 -8.61 10.64 3.53
N ASN A 23 -9.08 10.99 4.73
CA ASN A 23 -8.20 11.33 5.83
C ASN A 23 -7.67 10.08 6.52
N TRP A 24 -6.42 10.13 6.92
CA TRP A 24 -5.83 9.09 7.74
C TRP A 24 -4.99 9.74 8.83
N ALA A 25 -5.25 9.37 10.06
CA ALA A 25 -4.59 10.00 11.22
C ALA A 25 -4.77 11.52 11.22
N GLY A 26 -5.98 11.95 10.89
CA GLY A 26 -6.40 13.35 11.03
C GLY A 26 -6.18 14.26 9.82
N LYS A 27 -5.60 13.75 8.73
CA LYS A 27 -5.41 14.58 7.54
C LYS A 27 -5.29 13.73 6.27
N PRO A 28 -5.52 14.33 5.09
CA PRO A 28 -5.32 13.61 3.84
C PRO A 28 -3.83 13.29 3.64
N ARG A 29 -3.56 12.18 2.97
CA ARG A 29 -2.20 11.69 2.77
C ARG A 29 -1.83 11.69 1.30
N THR A 30 -0.54 11.81 1.01
CA THR A 30 -0.04 11.74 -0.37
C THR A 30 -0.04 10.28 -0.84
N ALA A 31 0.11 10.11 -2.17
CA ALA A 31 0.21 8.76 -2.73
C ALA A 31 1.39 7.98 -2.12
N ALA A 32 2.53 8.65 -1.90
CA ALA A 32 3.70 8.01 -1.30
C ALA A 32 3.41 7.56 0.13
N GLN A 33 2.68 8.36 0.89
CA GLN A 33 2.30 8.00 2.25
C GLN A 33 1.30 6.84 2.25
N TRP A 34 0.35 6.83 1.32
CA TRP A 34 -0.58 5.72 1.19
C TRP A 34 0.12 4.42 0.84
N LYS A 35 1.16 4.49 0.00
CA LYS A 35 1.99 3.34 -0.32
C LYS A 35 2.55 2.70 0.96
N VAL A 36 3.13 3.53 1.84
CA VAL A 36 3.69 3.05 3.11
C VAL A 36 2.60 2.43 3.99
N LEU A 37 1.47 3.11 4.12
CA LEU A 37 0.36 2.64 4.95
C LEU A 37 -0.18 1.30 4.45
N LEU A 38 -0.39 1.16 3.16
CA LEU A 38 -0.97 -0.05 2.59
C LEU A 38 -0.01 -1.23 2.66
N VAL A 39 1.27 -1.00 2.37
CA VAL A 39 2.27 -2.08 2.46
C VAL A 39 2.40 -2.56 3.91
N SER A 40 2.45 -1.64 4.85
CA SER A 40 2.52 -1.99 6.27
C SER A 40 1.29 -2.76 6.72
N GLY A 41 0.10 -2.26 6.36
CA GLY A 41 -1.14 -2.92 6.73
C GLY A 41 -1.24 -4.33 6.17
N HIS A 42 -0.86 -4.49 4.90
CA HIS A 42 -0.86 -5.80 4.26
C HIS A 42 0.09 -6.77 4.96
N ALA A 43 1.30 -6.32 5.30
CA ALA A 43 2.27 -7.17 5.98
C ALA A 43 1.74 -7.66 7.33
N ILE A 44 1.09 -6.78 8.09
CA ILE A 44 0.51 -7.15 9.38
C ILE A 44 -0.68 -8.10 9.20
N ALA A 45 -1.56 -7.80 8.25
CA ALA A 45 -2.77 -8.59 8.03
C ALA A 45 -2.46 -10.01 7.57
N THR A 46 -1.43 -10.18 6.75
CA THR A 46 -1.07 -11.50 6.21
C THR A 46 0.04 -12.19 7.00
N GLY A 47 0.76 -11.47 7.85
CA GLY A 47 1.93 -11.98 8.55
C GLY A 47 3.14 -12.14 7.65
N GLU A 48 3.04 -11.73 6.39
CA GLU A 48 4.13 -11.86 5.42
C GLU A 48 4.96 -10.58 5.36
N GLY A 49 6.27 -10.73 5.52
CA GLY A 49 7.18 -9.60 5.40
C GLY A 49 7.08 -8.63 6.56
N ALA A 50 6.49 -9.02 7.67
CA ALA A 50 6.39 -8.17 8.85
C ALA A 50 7.44 -8.56 9.87
N GLU A 51 8.22 -7.58 10.29
CA GLU A 51 9.13 -7.74 11.42
C GLU A 51 9.13 -6.42 12.18
N ILE A 52 8.31 -6.36 13.22
CA ILE A 52 8.08 -5.14 13.98
C ILE A 52 9.05 -5.09 15.15
N VAL A 53 9.87 -4.07 15.19
CA VAL A 53 10.88 -3.91 16.24
C VAL A 53 10.86 -2.46 16.74
N PRO A 54 11.40 -2.21 17.95
CA PRO A 54 11.58 -0.83 18.40
C PRO A 54 12.64 -0.13 17.54
N GLY A 55 12.36 1.09 17.14
CA GLY A 55 13.33 1.92 16.45
C GLY A 55 14.29 2.60 17.41
N ILE A 56 15.11 3.50 16.88
CA ILE A 56 16.13 4.18 17.66
C ILE A 56 15.51 5.05 18.76
N GLU A 57 14.37 5.66 18.48
CA GLU A 57 13.68 6.52 19.44
C GLU A 57 12.51 5.79 20.12
N SER A 58 12.58 4.46 20.17
CA SER A 58 11.55 3.60 20.79
C SER A 58 10.20 3.57 20.07
N GLU A 59 10.14 4.11 18.87
CA GLU A 59 8.95 3.96 18.03
C GLU A 59 8.89 2.54 17.44
N TRP A 60 7.74 2.12 16.98
CA TRP A 60 7.60 0.80 16.37
C TRP A 60 7.79 0.91 14.86
N ILE A 61 8.70 0.10 14.33
CA ILE A 61 8.96 0.09 12.88
C ILE A 61 8.93 -1.33 12.33
N ASN A 62 8.58 -1.43 11.06
CA ASN A 62 8.66 -2.69 10.32
C ASN A 62 9.93 -2.64 9.47
N ILE A 63 10.94 -3.44 9.83
CA ILE A 63 12.23 -3.40 9.17
C ILE A 63 12.39 -4.42 8.05
N ARG A 64 11.33 -5.13 7.71
CA ARG A 64 11.39 -6.11 6.63
C ARG A 64 11.51 -5.42 5.26
N GLU A 65 11.63 -6.23 4.24
CA GLU A 65 11.96 -5.86 2.89
C GLU A 65 11.20 -4.67 2.30
N SER A 66 11.82 -4.02 1.33
CA SER A 66 11.15 -2.97 0.56
C SER A 66 10.18 -3.60 -0.45
N THR A 67 9.27 -2.79 -0.99
CA THR A 67 8.32 -3.25 -2.02
C THR A 67 9.03 -3.71 -3.29
N ALA A 68 10.23 -3.19 -3.55
CA ALA A 68 11.00 -3.57 -4.74
C ALA A 68 11.39 -5.04 -4.74
N LEU A 69 11.53 -5.64 -3.55
CA LEU A 69 11.90 -7.05 -3.42
C LEU A 69 10.69 -7.96 -3.25
N MET A 70 9.51 -7.40 -3.30
CA MET A 70 8.27 -8.16 -3.11
C MET A 70 8.05 -9.16 -4.24
N SER A 71 7.69 -10.39 -3.91
CA SER A 71 7.42 -11.41 -4.90
C SER A 71 6.16 -11.08 -5.70
N LYS A 72 6.01 -11.71 -6.87
CA LYS A 72 4.81 -11.57 -7.69
C LYS A 72 3.56 -11.97 -6.92
N LYS A 73 3.64 -13.06 -6.15
CA LYS A 73 2.51 -13.54 -5.34
C LYS A 73 2.11 -12.51 -4.30
N ARG A 74 3.07 -11.94 -3.59
CA ARG A 74 2.79 -10.91 -2.59
C ARG A 74 2.27 -9.64 -3.24
N GLY A 75 2.78 -9.32 -4.44
CA GLY A 75 2.29 -8.16 -5.18
C GLY A 75 0.82 -8.29 -5.54
N ALA A 76 0.40 -9.47 -5.98
CA ALA A 76 -1.01 -9.73 -6.27
C ALA A 76 -1.87 -9.64 -5.01
N SER A 77 -1.40 -10.21 -3.91
CA SER A 77 -2.10 -10.14 -2.63
C SER A 77 -2.23 -8.71 -2.12
N LEU A 78 -1.18 -7.92 -2.27
CA LEU A 78 -1.19 -6.51 -1.89
C LEU A 78 -2.25 -5.73 -2.69
N ILE A 79 -2.33 -5.96 -3.99
CA ILE A 79 -3.33 -5.29 -4.83
C ILE A 79 -4.74 -5.66 -4.39
N GLU A 80 -5.00 -6.93 -4.10
CA GLU A 80 -6.28 -7.39 -3.58
C GLU A 80 -6.63 -6.68 -2.26
N TYR A 81 -5.66 -6.60 -1.37
CA TYR A 81 -5.82 -5.91 -0.09
C TYR A 81 -6.20 -4.44 -0.30
N CYS A 82 -5.51 -3.77 -1.23
CA CYS A 82 -5.79 -2.38 -1.54
C CYS A 82 -7.18 -2.18 -2.12
N LEU A 83 -7.60 -3.08 -3.00
CA LEU A 83 -8.94 -2.99 -3.60
C LEU A 83 -10.03 -3.20 -2.55
N CYS A 84 -9.82 -4.11 -1.61
CA CYS A 84 -10.74 -4.29 -0.49
C CYS A 84 -10.81 -3.03 0.37
N PHE A 85 -9.66 -2.42 0.67
CA PHE A 85 -9.62 -1.19 1.42
C PHE A 85 -10.41 -0.09 0.72
N CYS A 86 -10.24 0.04 -0.59
CA CYS A 86 -10.98 1.03 -1.37
C CYS A 86 -12.49 0.77 -1.34
N ALA A 87 -12.89 -0.50 -1.48
CA ALA A 87 -14.31 -0.86 -1.43
C ALA A 87 -14.91 -0.53 -0.06
N GLU A 88 -14.19 -0.82 1.01
CA GLU A 88 -14.66 -0.53 2.37
C GLU A 88 -14.80 0.96 2.65
N ASN A 89 -13.99 1.77 1.99
CA ASN A 89 -13.99 3.22 2.17
C ASN A 89 -14.70 3.97 1.05
N HIS A 90 -15.41 3.25 0.18
CA HIS A 90 -16.20 3.83 -0.92
C HIS A 90 -15.36 4.68 -1.87
N ILE A 91 -14.12 4.25 -2.14
CA ILE A 91 -13.21 4.95 -3.04
C ILE A 91 -13.35 4.32 -4.43
N LYS A 92 -13.65 5.15 -5.40
CA LYS A 92 -13.75 4.71 -6.79
C LYS A 92 -12.35 4.61 -7.39
N ILE A 93 -12.03 3.44 -7.94
CA ILE A 93 -10.73 3.22 -8.57
C ILE A 93 -10.83 3.57 -10.05
N ILE A 94 -9.99 4.49 -10.49
CA ILE A 94 -9.92 4.90 -11.90
C ILE A 94 -8.54 4.65 -12.50
N TYR A 95 -7.61 4.10 -11.70
CA TYR A 95 -6.25 3.80 -12.13
C TYR A 95 -5.56 5.02 -12.74
N SER A 96 -5.47 6.10 -11.96
CA SER A 96 -4.81 7.34 -12.37
C SER A 96 -3.43 7.06 -12.96
N GLY A 97 -3.17 7.62 -14.16
CA GLY A 97 -1.89 7.41 -14.83
C GLY A 97 -1.81 6.14 -15.63
N GLU A 98 -2.83 5.29 -15.60
CA GLU A 98 -2.89 4.08 -16.40
C GLU A 98 -3.71 4.35 -17.66
N SER A 99 -3.16 3.94 -18.80
CA SER A 99 -3.86 4.08 -20.07
C SER A 99 -4.85 2.92 -20.23
N THR A 100 -6.07 3.23 -20.53
CA THR A 100 -7.10 2.20 -20.73
C THR A 100 -7.36 1.96 -22.19
#